data_90a0c950f6e6861568057b44c1827d00
#
_entry.id   90a0c950f6e6861568057b44c1827d00
#
_cell.length_a   1.000
_cell.length_b   1.000
_cell.length_c   1.000
_cell.angle_alpha   90.00
_cell.angle_beta   90.00
_cell.angle_gamma   90.00
#
_symmetry.space_group_name_H-M   'P 1'
#
loop_
_entity.id
_entity.type
_entity.pdbx_description
1 polymer ?
#
loop_
_entity_poly.entity_id
_entity_poly.type
_entity_poly.pdbx_seq_one_letter_code
_entity_poly.pdbx_strand_id
1 'polypeptide(L)'
;MPERQRGETPRRIADIPTPAIVVDVAVMTRNIRRMAQFFASGPSRLRPHFKAHKTPEIARRQLAAGSCTGLTCATVSEAEVVTEFCGDVLVANEPVGTGKADRLAELARRVDVTVAVDSVKGLEELDAAALRAGTRIGVLVDVNVGQNRCGVAPGDAVVQLARQVLSAKATLLRGVMGYEGHLVGIADRTDRDGRARRAMTELVATARAIRDAGLPCEVVSAGGTGTYDITGRIEGITEIQAGSYVLMDSDYGRLDVPFEQAFCVLGTVVSRPTPTRCVADSGHKATTKDHGH
;
A
#
# COMPACT_ATOMS: atom_id res chain seq x y z
N MET A 1 -5.91 9.10 28.67
CA MET A 1 -5.59 10.38 28.00
C MET A 1 -6.80 11.29 28.15
N PRO A 2 -6.66 12.55 28.61
CA PRO A 2 -7.80 13.44 28.74
C PRO A 2 -8.41 13.67 27.35
N GLU A 3 -9.73 13.60 27.26
CA GLU A 3 -10.51 14.00 26.08
C GLU A 3 -10.09 15.43 25.67
N ARG A 4 -9.44 15.56 24.52
CA ARG A 4 -9.29 16.88 23.92
C ARG A 4 -10.69 17.37 23.62
N GLN A 5 -11.09 18.47 24.27
CA GLN A 5 -12.27 19.23 23.95
C GLN A 5 -12.32 19.44 22.41
N ARG A 6 -13.33 18.88 21.78
CA ARG A 6 -13.68 19.19 20.38
C ARG A 6 -14.29 20.59 20.37
N GLY A 7 -13.46 21.59 20.41
CA GLY A 7 -13.92 22.96 20.44
C GLY A 7 -12.80 23.93 20.05
N GLU A 8 -12.95 24.52 18.91
CA GLU A 8 -12.18 25.53 18.23
C GLU A 8 -11.10 25.01 17.29
N THR A 9 -11.48 24.88 16.04
CA THR A 9 -10.55 24.75 14.90
C THR A 9 -9.64 25.98 14.91
N PRO A 10 -8.30 25.83 14.94
CA PRO A 10 -7.40 26.97 14.83
C PRO A 10 -7.75 27.78 13.58
N ARG A 11 -8.01 29.06 13.73
CA ARG A 11 -8.40 29.92 12.60
C ARG A 11 -7.21 30.35 11.74
N ARG A 12 -5.99 30.24 12.27
CA ARG A 12 -4.75 30.60 11.58
C ARG A 12 -3.68 29.55 11.87
N ILE A 13 -2.78 29.34 10.92
CA ILE A 13 -1.62 28.43 11.07
C ILE A 13 -0.77 28.81 12.29
N ALA A 14 -0.63 30.14 12.56
CA ALA A 14 0.14 30.63 13.70
C ALA A 14 -0.42 30.22 15.08
N ASP A 15 -1.67 29.77 15.14
CA ASP A 15 -2.30 29.36 16.40
C ASP A 15 -2.13 27.84 16.66
N ILE A 16 -1.48 27.10 15.75
CA ILE A 16 -1.24 25.66 15.88
C ILE A 16 0.00 25.42 16.73
N PRO A 17 -0.09 24.67 17.85
CA PRO A 17 1.08 24.29 18.62
C PRO A 17 2.04 23.43 17.78
N THR A 18 3.33 23.78 17.80
CA THR A 18 4.38 23.09 17.06
C THR A 18 5.20 22.13 17.95
N PRO A 19 5.83 21.08 17.39
CA PRO A 19 5.72 20.66 16.00
C PRO A 19 4.37 20.01 15.69
N ALA A 20 3.84 20.25 14.47
CA ALA A 20 2.57 19.69 14.03
C ALA A 20 2.62 19.24 12.57
N ILE A 21 1.90 18.16 12.26
CA ILE A 21 1.64 17.77 10.88
C ILE A 21 0.48 18.60 10.34
N VAL A 22 0.69 19.21 9.17
CA VAL A 22 -0.31 20.01 8.46
C VAL A 22 -0.54 19.42 7.08
N VAL A 23 -1.80 19.29 6.71
CA VAL A 23 -2.21 18.78 5.39
C VAL A 23 -3.02 19.86 4.66
N ASP A 24 -2.57 20.25 3.46
CA ASP A 24 -3.39 21.04 2.55
C ASP A 24 -4.47 20.16 1.92
N VAL A 25 -5.69 20.31 2.41
CA VAL A 25 -6.84 19.50 1.99
C VAL A 25 -7.20 19.74 0.51
N ALA A 26 -6.99 20.95 -0.01
CA ALA A 26 -7.29 21.26 -1.40
C ALA A 26 -6.30 20.55 -2.35
N VAL A 27 -5.00 20.58 -2.03
CA VAL A 27 -3.96 19.85 -2.76
C VAL A 27 -4.20 18.35 -2.68
N MET A 28 -4.39 17.82 -1.49
CA MET A 28 -4.70 16.40 -1.27
C MET A 28 -5.91 15.96 -2.11
N THR A 29 -6.97 16.75 -2.15
CA THR A 29 -8.18 16.44 -2.92
C THR A 29 -7.89 16.42 -4.42
N ARG A 30 -7.06 17.33 -4.93
CA ARG A 30 -6.63 17.31 -6.34
C ARG A 30 -5.84 16.03 -6.66
N ASN A 31 -4.94 15.63 -5.79
CA ASN A 31 -4.16 14.39 -5.95
C ASN A 31 -5.09 13.16 -6.01
N ILE A 32 -6.03 13.06 -5.07
CA ILE A 32 -7.00 11.96 -5.03
C ILE A 32 -7.82 11.90 -6.33
N ARG A 33 -8.37 13.03 -6.78
CA ARG A 33 -9.17 13.10 -8.01
C ARG A 33 -8.36 12.71 -9.24
N ARG A 34 -7.12 13.19 -9.35
CA ARG A 34 -6.23 12.87 -10.48
C ARG A 34 -5.93 11.38 -10.57
N MET A 35 -5.65 10.74 -9.44
CA MET A 35 -5.43 9.31 -9.39
C MET A 35 -6.71 8.52 -9.74
N ALA A 36 -7.86 8.92 -9.20
CA ALA A 36 -9.14 8.28 -9.51
C ALA A 36 -9.50 8.42 -11.01
N GLN A 37 -9.25 9.58 -11.61
CA GLN A 37 -9.45 9.81 -13.04
C GLN A 37 -8.57 8.91 -13.91
N PHE A 38 -7.31 8.72 -13.53
CA PHE A 38 -6.40 7.83 -14.27
C PHE A 38 -6.93 6.40 -14.31
N PHE A 39 -7.48 5.89 -13.20
CA PHE A 39 -8.03 4.53 -13.11
C PHE A 39 -9.52 4.40 -13.48
N ALA A 40 -10.17 5.48 -13.88
CA ALA A 40 -11.57 5.43 -14.33
C ALA A 40 -11.75 4.63 -15.62
N SER A 41 -10.72 4.64 -16.47
CA SER A 41 -10.68 3.89 -17.74
C SER A 41 -9.31 3.26 -17.90
N GLY A 42 -9.22 1.95 -17.90
CA GLY A 42 -7.95 1.25 -18.03
C GLY A 42 -8.06 -0.22 -17.64
N PRO A 43 -6.99 -1.00 -17.85
CA PRO A 43 -6.98 -2.42 -17.55
C PRO A 43 -6.92 -2.73 -16.05
N SER A 44 -6.43 -1.80 -15.26
CA SER A 44 -6.25 -1.98 -13.82
C SER A 44 -7.13 -1.04 -12.98
N ARG A 45 -7.31 -1.37 -11.71
CA ARG A 45 -8.00 -0.58 -10.70
C ARG A 45 -7.02 -0.08 -9.65
N LEU A 46 -7.43 0.92 -8.90
CA LEU A 46 -6.67 1.41 -7.76
C LEU A 46 -7.04 0.64 -6.48
N ARG A 47 -6.04 0.23 -5.69
CA ARG A 47 -6.19 -0.25 -4.33
C ARG A 47 -5.29 0.58 -3.41
N PRO A 48 -5.74 1.76 -2.95
CA PRO A 48 -4.89 2.70 -2.23
C PRO A 48 -4.22 2.08 -1.01
N HIS A 49 -2.96 2.40 -0.79
CA HIS A 49 -2.20 1.84 0.33
C HIS A 49 -2.29 2.73 1.58
N PHE A 50 -2.96 2.23 2.61
CA PHE A 50 -3.24 2.93 3.88
C PHE A 50 -1.97 3.32 4.65
N LYS A 51 -0.87 2.56 4.51
CA LYS A 51 0.40 2.83 5.22
C LYS A 51 0.95 4.23 4.98
N ALA A 52 0.63 4.87 3.84
CA ALA A 52 1.16 6.16 3.46
C ALA A 52 0.71 7.30 4.39
N HIS A 53 -0.44 7.18 5.02
CA HIS A 53 -1.01 8.23 5.88
C HIS A 53 -1.64 7.71 7.17
N LYS A 54 -2.00 6.43 7.25
CA LYS A 54 -2.62 5.76 8.43
C LYS A 54 -3.82 6.52 9.01
N THR A 55 -4.55 7.22 8.16
CA THR A 55 -5.64 8.13 8.55
C THR A 55 -6.96 7.68 7.92
N PRO A 56 -7.96 7.21 8.71
CA PRO A 56 -9.23 6.73 8.19
C PRO A 56 -9.97 7.75 7.32
N GLU A 57 -9.96 9.03 7.69
CA GLU A 57 -10.63 10.08 6.93
C GLU A 57 -10.05 10.25 5.53
N ILE A 58 -8.72 10.19 5.38
CA ILE A 58 -8.06 10.25 4.06
C ILE A 58 -8.45 9.01 3.22
N ALA A 59 -8.42 7.82 3.83
CA ALA A 59 -8.80 6.59 3.14
C ALA A 59 -10.27 6.61 2.68
N ARG A 60 -11.20 7.12 3.50
CA ARG A 60 -12.61 7.30 3.08
C ARG A 60 -12.75 8.25 1.88
N ARG A 61 -11.95 9.32 1.82
CA ARG A 61 -11.93 10.24 0.67
C ARG A 61 -11.38 9.58 -0.58
N GLN A 62 -10.36 8.71 -0.45
CA GLN A 62 -9.84 7.92 -1.57
C GLN A 62 -10.90 6.96 -2.12
N LEU A 63 -11.60 6.21 -1.25
CA LEU A 63 -12.69 5.31 -1.65
C LEU A 63 -13.85 6.09 -2.30
N ALA A 64 -14.25 7.21 -1.73
CA ALA A 64 -15.35 8.04 -2.24
C ALA A 64 -15.04 8.68 -3.61
N ALA A 65 -13.77 8.84 -3.97
CA ALA A 65 -13.38 9.35 -5.29
C ALA A 65 -13.61 8.36 -6.43
N GLY A 66 -13.84 7.08 -6.13
CA GLY A 66 -14.09 6.01 -7.08
C GLY A 66 -12.82 5.36 -7.63
N SER A 67 -13.01 4.41 -8.57
CA SER A 67 -11.94 3.62 -9.21
C SER A 67 -11.14 2.70 -8.26
N CYS A 68 -11.59 2.56 -7.00
CA CYS A 68 -10.96 1.69 -6.02
C CYS A 68 -11.66 0.33 -5.93
N THR A 69 -10.88 -0.74 -5.76
CA THR A 69 -11.38 -2.10 -5.47
C THR A 69 -11.48 -2.40 -3.97
N GLY A 70 -10.80 -1.63 -3.14
CA GLY A 70 -10.67 -1.80 -1.70
C GLY A 70 -9.45 -1.03 -1.21
N LEU A 71 -8.87 -1.41 -0.08
CA LEU A 71 -7.67 -0.80 0.50
C LEU A 71 -6.56 -1.81 0.71
N THR A 72 -5.32 -1.35 0.60
CA THR A 72 -4.12 -2.12 0.95
C THR A 72 -3.59 -1.68 2.31
N CYS A 73 -3.26 -2.64 3.16
CA CYS A 73 -2.64 -2.46 4.47
C CYS A 73 -1.26 -3.10 4.51
N ALA A 74 -0.32 -2.53 5.25
CA ALA A 74 0.99 -3.11 5.47
C ALA A 74 1.04 -4.03 6.69
N THR A 75 0.09 -3.92 7.60
CA THR A 75 0.05 -4.67 8.85
C THR A 75 -1.36 -5.10 9.22
N VAL A 76 -1.46 -6.13 10.06
CA VAL A 76 -2.75 -6.58 10.61
C VAL A 76 -3.43 -5.46 11.40
N SER A 77 -2.67 -4.65 12.15
CA SER A 77 -3.24 -3.53 12.91
C SER A 77 -3.80 -2.42 12.03
N GLU A 78 -3.21 -2.18 10.85
CA GLU A 78 -3.82 -1.30 9.84
C GLU A 78 -5.13 -1.89 9.31
N ALA A 79 -5.17 -3.20 9.05
CA ALA A 79 -6.37 -3.88 8.58
C ALA A 79 -7.51 -3.80 9.60
N GLU A 80 -7.24 -3.95 10.89
CA GLU A 80 -8.24 -3.80 11.95
C GLU A 80 -8.92 -2.42 11.92
N VAL A 81 -8.14 -1.36 11.71
CA VAL A 81 -8.69 -0.01 11.57
C VAL A 81 -9.50 0.14 10.27
N VAL A 82 -8.97 -0.39 9.17
CA VAL A 82 -9.57 -0.24 7.84
C VAL A 82 -10.89 -1.01 7.70
N THR A 83 -11.01 -2.18 8.32
CA THR A 83 -12.22 -3.01 8.26
C THR A 83 -13.45 -2.38 8.94
N GLU A 84 -13.27 -1.32 9.71
CA GLU A 84 -14.40 -0.54 10.26
C GLU A 84 -15.18 0.25 9.18
N PHE A 85 -14.60 0.44 7.99
CA PHE A 85 -15.22 1.23 6.92
C PHE A 85 -14.96 0.75 5.49
N CYS A 86 -14.20 -0.33 5.31
CA CYS A 86 -13.90 -0.93 4.01
C CYS A 86 -14.17 -2.44 4.06
N GLY A 87 -14.97 -2.92 3.13
CA GLY A 87 -15.37 -4.32 3.06
C GLY A 87 -14.41 -5.24 2.28
N ASP A 88 -13.36 -4.69 1.65
CA ASP A 88 -12.35 -5.44 0.89
C ASP A 88 -10.95 -4.93 1.24
N VAL A 89 -10.16 -5.77 1.89
CA VAL A 89 -8.85 -5.41 2.44
C VAL A 89 -7.77 -6.40 2.00
N LEU A 90 -6.70 -5.87 1.41
CA LEU A 90 -5.47 -6.62 1.13
C LEU A 90 -4.40 -6.28 2.18
N VAL A 91 -3.93 -7.29 2.93
CA VAL A 91 -2.70 -7.16 3.71
C VAL A 91 -1.53 -7.57 2.82
N ALA A 92 -0.88 -6.58 2.22
CA ALA A 92 0.27 -6.77 1.32
C ALA A 92 1.57 -6.95 2.12
N ASN A 93 1.60 -7.99 2.92
CA ASN A 93 2.70 -8.41 3.78
C ASN A 93 2.47 -9.86 4.21
N GLU A 94 3.51 -10.53 4.69
CA GLU A 94 3.52 -11.90 5.18
C GLU A 94 3.27 -11.94 6.70
N PRO A 95 2.04 -12.14 7.18
CA PRO A 95 1.72 -12.13 8.60
C PRO A 95 2.09 -13.48 9.26
N VAL A 96 3.36 -13.69 9.49
CA VAL A 96 3.86 -14.88 10.18
C VAL A 96 3.60 -14.78 11.68
N GLY A 97 3.15 -15.89 12.27
CA GLY A 97 2.84 -16.05 13.68
C GLY A 97 1.34 -16.21 13.95
N THR A 98 1.00 -17.21 14.76
CA THR A 98 -0.39 -17.63 15.02
C THR A 98 -1.29 -16.48 15.50
N GLY A 99 -0.79 -15.60 16.35
CA GLY A 99 -1.57 -14.47 16.85
C GLY A 99 -1.96 -13.45 15.76
N LYS A 100 -1.13 -13.27 14.70
CA LYS A 100 -1.50 -12.43 13.56
C LYS A 100 -2.51 -13.13 12.65
N ALA A 101 -2.31 -14.44 12.42
CA ALA A 101 -3.22 -15.25 11.63
C ALA A 101 -4.62 -15.32 12.27
N ASP A 102 -4.70 -15.51 13.60
CA ASP A 102 -5.98 -15.51 14.32
C ASP A 102 -6.73 -14.18 14.22
N ARG A 103 -6.02 -13.05 14.33
CA ARG A 103 -6.60 -11.71 14.15
C ARG A 103 -7.15 -11.51 12.73
N LEU A 104 -6.43 -11.95 11.71
CA LEU A 104 -6.89 -11.90 10.31
C LEU A 104 -8.11 -12.78 10.08
N ALA A 105 -8.13 -13.99 10.63
CA ALA A 105 -9.26 -14.88 10.55
C ALA A 105 -10.51 -14.30 11.22
N GLU A 106 -10.36 -13.57 12.33
CA GLU A 106 -11.47 -12.87 12.98
C GLU A 106 -11.98 -11.70 12.11
N LEU A 107 -11.11 -10.94 11.45
CA LEU A 107 -11.53 -9.90 10.50
C LEU A 107 -12.29 -10.50 9.32
N ALA A 108 -11.85 -11.65 8.80
CA ALA A 108 -12.49 -12.35 7.69
C ALA A 108 -13.92 -12.85 7.98
N ARG A 109 -14.40 -12.77 9.21
CA ARG A 109 -15.83 -12.99 9.56
C ARG A 109 -16.74 -11.88 9.05
N ARG A 110 -16.21 -10.67 8.86
CA ARG A 110 -16.99 -9.47 8.61
C ARG A 110 -16.76 -8.86 7.23
N VAL A 111 -15.55 -9.04 6.68
CA VAL A 111 -15.12 -8.42 5.43
C VAL A 111 -14.29 -9.41 4.60
N ASP A 112 -14.13 -9.10 3.31
CA ASP A 112 -13.23 -9.85 2.44
C ASP A 112 -11.77 -9.48 2.77
N VAL A 113 -11.01 -10.46 3.31
CA VAL A 113 -9.61 -10.31 3.68
C VAL A 113 -8.76 -11.13 2.72
N THR A 114 -7.84 -10.46 2.07
CA THR A 114 -6.79 -11.10 1.25
C THR A 114 -5.42 -10.82 1.86
N VAL A 115 -4.51 -11.78 1.80
CA VAL A 115 -3.19 -11.71 2.45
C VAL A 115 -2.11 -12.18 1.48
N ALA A 116 -0.93 -11.58 1.53
CA ALA A 116 0.23 -12.08 0.81
C ALA A 116 0.89 -13.26 1.53
N VAL A 117 1.36 -14.26 0.77
CA VAL A 117 2.18 -15.37 1.28
C VAL A 117 3.33 -15.66 0.33
N ASP A 118 4.47 -16.04 0.88
CA ASP A 118 5.66 -16.47 0.15
C ASP A 118 6.22 -17.81 0.64
N SER A 119 5.53 -18.45 1.59
CA SER A 119 6.01 -19.70 2.19
C SER A 119 4.86 -20.62 2.59
N VAL A 120 5.15 -21.92 2.58
CA VAL A 120 4.23 -22.98 3.05
C VAL A 120 3.87 -22.78 4.51
N LYS A 121 4.85 -22.41 5.35
CA LYS A 121 4.62 -22.17 6.78
C LYS A 121 3.62 -21.04 7.01
N GLY A 122 3.75 -19.93 6.30
CA GLY A 122 2.80 -18.80 6.41
C GLY A 122 1.39 -19.21 5.96
N LEU A 123 1.30 -20.00 4.88
CA LEU A 123 0.03 -20.55 4.41
C LEU A 123 -0.62 -21.47 5.45
N GLU A 124 0.14 -22.40 6.04
CA GLU A 124 -0.37 -23.35 7.05
C GLU A 124 -0.91 -22.63 8.30
N GLU A 125 -0.22 -21.60 8.77
CA GLU A 125 -0.66 -20.78 9.90
C GLU A 125 -1.98 -20.06 9.62
N LEU A 126 -2.12 -19.48 8.40
CA LEU A 126 -3.35 -18.81 7.96
C LEU A 126 -4.51 -19.80 7.79
N ASP A 127 -4.27 -20.94 7.14
CA ASP A 127 -5.30 -21.97 6.92
C ASP A 127 -5.81 -22.51 8.25
N ALA A 128 -4.91 -22.83 9.18
CA ALA A 128 -5.28 -23.31 10.50
C ALA A 128 -6.09 -22.27 11.30
N ALA A 129 -5.73 -21.00 11.22
CA ALA A 129 -6.45 -19.91 11.89
C ALA A 129 -7.85 -19.71 11.28
N ALA A 130 -7.95 -19.71 9.95
CA ALA A 130 -9.23 -19.57 9.23
C ALA A 130 -10.16 -20.75 9.53
N LEU A 131 -9.63 -21.98 9.58
CA LEU A 131 -10.38 -23.18 9.98
C LEU A 131 -10.93 -23.05 11.41
N ARG A 132 -10.11 -22.63 12.37
CA ARG A 132 -10.57 -22.43 13.77
C ARG A 132 -11.67 -21.39 13.87
N ALA A 133 -11.56 -20.32 13.08
CA ALA A 133 -12.54 -19.24 13.06
C ALA A 133 -13.81 -19.56 12.24
N GLY A 134 -13.82 -20.64 11.44
CA GLY A 134 -14.89 -20.96 10.52
C GLY A 134 -15.03 -19.94 9.37
N THR A 135 -13.92 -19.37 8.91
CA THR A 135 -13.86 -18.36 7.86
C THR A 135 -13.00 -18.81 6.69
N ARG A 136 -12.88 -17.96 5.66
CA ARG A 136 -11.95 -18.16 4.55
C ARG A 136 -11.14 -16.90 4.31
N ILE A 137 -9.85 -17.05 4.02
CA ILE A 137 -8.93 -15.94 3.74
C ILE A 137 -8.45 -16.03 2.29
N GLY A 138 -8.56 -14.94 1.54
CA GLY A 138 -7.98 -14.80 0.21
C GLY A 138 -6.45 -14.78 0.29
N VAL A 139 -5.78 -15.38 -0.69
CA VAL A 139 -4.31 -15.43 -0.75
C VAL A 139 -3.82 -14.95 -2.10
N LEU A 140 -2.87 -14.02 -2.08
CA LEU A 140 -1.98 -13.70 -3.19
C LEU A 140 -0.61 -14.29 -2.90
N VAL A 141 -0.06 -15.06 -3.85
CA VAL A 141 1.35 -15.47 -3.75
C VAL A 141 2.23 -14.26 -4.06
N ASP A 142 3.10 -13.87 -3.12
CA ASP A 142 4.06 -12.79 -3.36
C ASP A 142 5.20 -13.28 -4.25
N VAL A 143 5.50 -12.50 -5.28
CA VAL A 143 6.51 -12.80 -6.30
C VAL A 143 7.65 -11.79 -6.21
N ASN A 144 8.87 -12.27 -6.04
CA ASN A 144 10.05 -11.41 -6.06
C ASN A 144 10.37 -10.95 -7.48
N VAL A 145 9.94 -9.75 -7.82
CA VAL A 145 10.19 -9.10 -9.12
C VAL A 145 11.46 -8.24 -9.14
N GLY A 146 12.42 -8.56 -8.27
CA GLY A 146 13.72 -7.91 -8.24
C GLY A 146 13.95 -6.97 -7.05
N GLN A 147 12.98 -6.77 -6.17
CA GLN A 147 13.16 -5.97 -4.95
C GLN A 147 14.00 -6.70 -3.89
N ASN A 148 14.02 -8.04 -3.91
CA ASN A 148 14.75 -8.88 -2.96
C ASN A 148 14.40 -8.59 -1.48
N ARG A 149 13.13 -8.32 -1.20
CA ARG A 149 12.61 -8.12 0.16
C ARG A 149 11.91 -9.38 0.66
N CYS A 150 10.79 -9.72 0.08
CA CYS A 150 10.00 -10.94 0.26
C CYS A 150 9.66 -11.51 -1.12
N GLY A 151 8.94 -12.62 -1.13
CA GLY A 151 8.39 -13.20 -2.33
C GLY A 151 9.18 -14.41 -2.85
N VAL A 152 8.45 -15.29 -3.49
CA VAL A 152 8.96 -16.49 -4.15
C VAL A 152 9.61 -16.11 -5.50
N ALA A 153 10.63 -16.84 -5.90
CA ALA A 153 11.20 -16.68 -7.24
C ALA A 153 10.14 -16.94 -8.33
N PRO A 154 10.07 -16.11 -9.38
CA PRO A 154 9.11 -16.28 -10.47
C PRO A 154 9.15 -17.66 -11.12
N GLY A 155 8.02 -18.09 -11.73
CA GLY A 155 7.93 -19.36 -12.44
C GLY A 155 7.45 -20.53 -11.57
N ASP A 156 8.07 -21.70 -11.69
CA ASP A 156 7.57 -22.97 -11.13
C ASP A 156 7.35 -22.93 -9.61
N ALA A 157 8.22 -22.26 -8.87
CA ALA A 157 8.09 -22.17 -7.41
C ALA A 157 6.79 -21.46 -7.00
N VAL A 158 6.37 -20.41 -7.72
CA VAL A 158 5.09 -19.74 -7.50
C VAL A 158 3.92 -20.66 -7.84
N VAL A 159 3.98 -21.39 -8.96
CA VAL A 159 2.93 -22.36 -9.34
C VAL A 159 2.78 -23.46 -8.30
N GLN A 160 3.89 -23.96 -7.73
CA GLN A 160 3.86 -24.95 -6.66
C GLN A 160 3.18 -24.41 -5.40
N LEU A 161 3.55 -23.19 -4.95
CA LEU A 161 2.91 -22.58 -3.79
C LEU A 161 1.43 -22.29 -4.05
N ALA A 162 1.05 -21.84 -5.26
CA ALA A 162 -0.34 -21.64 -5.65
C ALA A 162 -1.16 -22.95 -5.59
N ARG A 163 -0.58 -24.11 -5.98
CA ARG A 163 -1.22 -25.41 -5.81
C ARG A 163 -1.46 -25.75 -4.34
N GLN A 164 -0.52 -25.43 -3.47
CA GLN A 164 -0.67 -25.65 -2.02
C GLN A 164 -1.77 -24.76 -1.45
N VAL A 165 -1.85 -23.47 -1.87
CA VAL A 165 -2.96 -22.60 -1.48
C VAL A 165 -4.31 -23.17 -1.91
N LEU A 166 -4.41 -23.67 -3.13
CA LEU A 166 -5.66 -24.26 -3.63
C LEU A 166 -6.04 -25.56 -2.88
N SER A 167 -5.07 -26.35 -2.43
CA SER A 167 -5.32 -27.60 -1.68
C SER A 167 -5.61 -27.38 -0.20
N ALA A 168 -5.33 -26.18 0.33
CA ALA A 168 -5.67 -25.82 1.70
C ALA A 168 -7.20 -25.68 1.89
N LYS A 169 -7.68 -25.84 3.11
CA LYS A 169 -9.13 -26.03 3.38
C LYS A 169 -9.89 -24.72 3.56
N ALA A 170 -9.20 -23.69 4.07
CA ALA A 170 -9.81 -22.42 4.46
C ALA A 170 -9.13 -21.19 3.84
N THR A 171 -8.25 -21.42 2.86
CA THR A 171 -7.71 -20.32 2.03
C THR A 171 -8.30 -20.36 0.62
N LEU A 172 -8.22 -19.23 -0.07
CA LEU A 172 -8.72 -19.03 -1.43
C LEU A 172 -7.59 -18.44 -2.27
N LEU A 173 -7.11 -19.17 -3.27
CA LEU A 173 -6.14 -18.61 -4.22
C LEU A 173 -6.83 -17.51 -5.05
N ARG A 174 -6.38 -16.26 -4.91
CA ARG A 174 -6.85 -15.09 -5.67
C ARG A 174 -5.93 -14.74 -6.84
N GLY A 175 -4.65 -15.04 -6.72
CA GLY A 175 -3.65 -14.71 -7.73
C GLY A 175 -2.28 -14.44 -7.15
N VAL A 176 -1.62 -13.40 -7.68
CA VAL A 176 -0.26 -13.01 -7.29
C VAL A 176 -0.16 -11.53 -6.95
N MET A 177 0.85 -11.16 -6.17
CA MET A 177 1.34 -9.80 -6.11
C MET A 177 2.85 -9.74 -6.35
N GLY A 178 3.36 -8.60 -6.81
CA GLY A 178 4.79 -8.36 -6.95
C GLY A 178 5.06 -6.88 -6.98
N TYR A 179 5.86 -6.39 -6.03
CA TYR A 179 6.11 -4.95 -5.87
C TYR A 179 7.49 -4.56 -6.36
N GLU A 180 7.53 -3.69 -7.36
CA GLU A 180 8.76 -3.12 -7.94
C GLU A 180 9.29 -1.91 -7.15
N GLY A 181 9.27 -2.01 -5.81
CA GLY A 181 9.61 -0.90 -4.90
C GLY A 181 11.00 -0.29 -5.07
N HIS A 182 11.96 -1.07 -5.53
CA HIS A 182 13.32 -0.59 -5.85
C HIS A 182 13.38 0.31 -7.10
N LEU A 183 12.28 0.44 -7.84
CA LEU A 183 12.20 1.22 -9.07
C LEU A 183 11.41 2.52 -8.93
N VAL A 184 10.51 2.60 -7.95
CA VAL A 184 9.54 3.71 -7.84
C VAL A 184 10.18 5.07 -7.61
N GLY A 185 11.42 5.11 -7.09
CA GLY A 185 12.18 6.33 -6.82
C GLY A 185 13.22 6.70 -7.87
N ILE A 186 13.33 5.95 -8.98
CA ILE A 186 14.30 6.25 -10.04
C ILE A 186 13.88 7.57 -10.72
N ALA A 187 14.76 8.58 -10.68
CA ALA A 187 14.45 9.91 -11.20
C ALA A 187 14.34 9.92 -12.73
N ASP A 188 15.24 9.23 -13.43
CA ASP A 188 15.17 9.11 -14.89
C ASP A 188 13.93 8.33 -15.32
N ARG A 189 13.03 9.01 -16.04
CA ARG A 189 11.76 8.44 -16.49
C ARG A 189 11.93 7.25 -17.44
N THR A 190 12.90 7.33 -18.32
CA THR A 190 13.14 6.28 -19.34
C THR A 190 13.67 5.02 -18.69
N ASP A 191 14.63 5.16 -17.76
CA ASP A 191 15.18 4.03 -17.00
C ASP A 191 14.08 3.41 -16.11
N ARG A 192 13.32 4.24 -15.39
CA ARG A 192 12.19 3.79 -14.56
C ARG A 192 11.16 3.00 -15.38
N ASP A 193 10.72 3.53 -16.53
CA ASP A 193 9.76 2.87 -17.42
C ASP A 193 10.29 1.53 -17.91
N GLY A 194 11.51 1.51 -18.47
CA GLY A 194 12.09 0.30 -19.01
C GLY A 194 12.28 -0.82 -17.97
N ARG A 195 12.71 -0.46 -16.76
CA ARG A 195 12.89 -1.44 -15.68
C ARG A 195 11.57 -1.90 -15.08
N ALA A 196 10.62 -1.01 -14.88
CA ALA A 196 9.28 -1.37 -14.38
C ALA A 196 8.57 -2.32 -15.34
N ARG A 197 8.61 -2.04 -16.66
CA ARG A 197 8.03 -2.97 -17.66
C ARG A 197 8.66 -4.34 -17.63
N ARG A 198 9.99 -4.45 -17.48
CA ARG A 198 10.65 -5.77 -17.37
C ARG A 198 10.17 -6.53 -16.15
N ALA A 199 10.15 -5.90 -14.98
CA ALA A 199 9.69 -6.53 -13.74
C ALA A 199 8.21 -6.98 -13.85
N MET A 200 7.36 -6.16 -14.45
CA MET A 200 5.94 -6.50 -14.62
C MET A 200 5.70 -7.54 -15.71
N THR A 201 6.52 -7.60 -16.75
CA THR A 201 6.47 -8.69 -17.73
C THR A 201 6.70 -10.04 -17.05
N GLU A 202 7.63 -10.13 -16.12
CA GLU A 202 7.91 -11.32 -15.34
C GLU A 202 6.75 -11.70 -14.43
N LEU A 203 6.12 -10.71 -13.75
CA LEU A 203 4.95 -10.94 -12.91
C LEU A 203 3.76 -11.43 -13.73
N VAL A 204 3.47 -10.82 -14.88
CA VAL A 204 2.37 -11.22 -15.77
C VAL A 204 2.62 -12.59 -16.37
N ALA A 205 3.87 -12.91 -16.76
CA ALA A 205 4.24 -14.24 -17.24
C ALA A 205 4.03 -15.31 -16.13
N THR A 206 4.37 -14.99 -14.88
CA THR A 206 4.13 -15.86 -13.72
C THR A 206 2.63 -16.08 -13.49
N ALA A 207 1.81 -15.03 -13.56
CA ALA A 207 0.36 -15.13 -13.46
C ALA A 207 -0.25 -15.98 -14.59
N ARG A 208 0.31 -15.87 -15.80
CA ARG A 208 -0.08 -16.72 -16.94
C ARG A 208 0.27 -18.19 -16.66
N ALA A 209 1.47 -18.50 -16.19
CA ALA A 209 1.86 -19.88 -15.85
C ALA A 209 0.94 -20.52 -14.81
N ILE A 210 0.43 -19.75 -13.83
CA ILE A 210 -0.58 -20.24 -12.88
C ILE A 210 -1.86 -20.63 -13.64
N ARG A 211 -2.38 -19.76 -14.53
CA ARG A 211 -3.59 -20.03 -15.33
C ARG A 211 -3.41 -21.23 -16.26
N ASP A 212 -2.26 -21.33 -16.92
CA ASP A 212 -1.92 -22.43 -17.83
C ASP A 212 -1.84 -23.78 -17.06
N ALA A 213 -1.50 -23.72 -15.77
CA ALA A 213 -1.56 -24.88 -14.87
C ALA A 213 -2.99 -25.24 -14.38
N GLY A 214 -4.02 -24.55 -14.89
CA GLY A 214 -5.43 -24.76 -14.51
C GLY A 214 -5.81 -24.16 -13.15
N LEU A 215 -5.03 -23.22 -12.61
CA LEU A 215 -5.26 -22.62 -11.30
C LEU A 215 -5.89 -21.21 -11.45
N PRO A 216 -6.76 -20.80 -10.51
CA PRO A 216 -7.31 -19.44 -10.52
C PRO A 216 -6.22 -18.40 -10.28
N CYS A 217 -6.25 -17.32 -11.06
CA CYS A 217 -5.37 -16.15 -10.90
C CYS A 217 -6.08 -14.91 -11.47
N GLU A 218 -7.03 -14.39 -10.70
CA GLU A 218 -7.87 -13.26 -11.08
C GLU A 218 -7.17 -11.94 -10.76
N VAL A 219 -6.43 -11.89 -9.65
CA VAL A 219 -5.74 -10.70 -9.16
C VAL A 219 -4.25 -10.76 -9.49
N VAL A 220 -3.75 -9.70 -10.12
CA VAL A 220 -2.33 -9.43 -10.30
C VAL A 220 -2.07 -8.03 -9.76
N SER A 221 -1.60 -7.97 -8.52
CA SER A 221 -1.47 -6.75 -7.75
C SER A 221 -0.03 -6.25 -7.73
N ALA A 222 0.20 -4.98 -8.06
CA ALA A 222 1.54 -4.41 -8.20
C ALA A 222 1.54 -2.89 -8.02
N GLY A 223 2.66 -2.26 -8.29
CA GLY A 223 2.79 -0.83 -8.47
C GLY A 223 2.84 0.02 -7.21
N GLY A 224 3.37 1.21 -7.39
CA GLY A 224 3.41 2.27 -6.39
C GLY A 224 3.24 3.63 -7.03
N THR A 225 3.37 4.70 -6.25
CA THR A 225 3.16 6.08 -6.75
C THR A 225 4.10 6.45 -7.90
N GLY A 226 5.35 5.98 -7.87
CA GLY A 226 6.33 6.33 -8.92
C GLY A 226 6.18 5.55 -10.23
N THR A 227 5.39 4.46 -10.22
CA THR A 227 5.20 3.58 -11.38
C THR A 227 3.74 3.38 -11.78
N TYR A 228 2.79 4.05 -11.09
CA TYR A 228 1.35 3.83 -11.27
C TYR A 228 0.89 3.93 -12.73
N ASP A 229 1.43 4.88 -13.48
CA ASP A 229 1.06 5.17 -14.87
C ASP A 229 1.82 4.32 -15.89
N ILE A 230 2.86 3.61 -15.47
CA ILE A 230 3.58 2.60 -16.23
C ILE A 230 2.92 1.24 -15.99
N THR A 231 2.98 0.76 -14.75
CA THR A 231 2.48 -0.55 -14.31
C THR A 231 0.98 -0.67 -14.52
N GLY A 232 0.21 0.38 -14.22
CA GLY A 232 -1.25 0.38 -14.35
C GLY A 232 -1.79 0.34 -15.79
N ARG A 233 -0.92 0.48 -16.81
CA ARG A 233 -1.26 0.33 -18.22
C ARG A 233 -0.83 -1.00 -18.83
N ILE A 234 -0.14 -1.84 -18.04
CA ILE A 234 0.33 -3.13 -18.53
C ILE A 234 -0.82 -4.12 -18.51
N GLU A 235 -1.11 -4.72 -19.66
CA GLU A 235 -2.13 -5.76 -19.78
C GLU A 235 -1.76 -6.95 -18.90
N GLY A 236 -2.73 -7.44 -18.12
CA GLY A 236 -2.54 -8.51 -17.17
C GLY A 236 -2.31 -8.04 -15.73
N ILE A 237 -1.96 -6.78 -15.51
CA ILE A 237 -2.00 -6.16 -14.16
C ILE A 237 -3.44 -5.73 -13.86
N THR A 238 -3.98 -6.14 -12.72
CA THR A 238 -5.40 -5.88 -12.40
C THR A 238 -5.61 -4.79 -11.36
N GLU A 239 -4.62 -4.56 -10.48
CA GLU A 239 -4.71 -3.51 -9.46
C GLU A 239 -3.36 -2.91 -9.08
N ILE A 240 -3.41 -1.64 -8.65
CA ILE A 240 -2.23 -0.84 -8.29
C ILE A 240 -2.33 -0.38 -6.84
N GLN A 241 -1.26 -0.64 -6.05
CA GLN A 241 -1.19 -0.39 -4.62
C GLN A 241 -0.58 0.99 -4.27
N ALA A 242 -0.78 2.01 -5.08
CA ALA A 242 -0.21 3.34 -4.84
C ALA A 242 -0.75 3.98 -3.54
N GLY A 243 0.14 4.59 -2.75
CA GLY A 243 -0.22 5.23 -1.49
C GLY A 243 0.25 6.67 -1.38
N SER A 244 1.54 6.93 -1.62
CA SER A 244 2.19 8.22 -1.36
C SER A 244 1.63 9.38 -2.19
N TYR A 245 0.99 9.12 -3.32
CA TYR A 245 0.41 10.12 -4.21
C TYR A 245 -0.54 11.10 -3.49
N VAL A 246 -1.21 10.65 -2.44
CA VAL A 246 -2.24 11.42 -1.75
C VAL A 246 -1.67 12.63 -1.01
N LEU A 247 -0.51 12.47 -0.39
CA LEU A 247 0.18 13.50 0.38
C LEU A 247 1.46 13.98 -0.30
N MET A 248 2.15 13.09 -1.01
CA MET A 248 3.49 13.27 -1.56
C MET A 248 4.52 13.60 -0.46
N ASP A 249 5.77 13.63 -0.84
CA ASP A 249 6.89 14.09 -0.02
C ASP A 249 7.98 14.71 -0.91
N SER A 250 9.06 15.16 -0.30
CA SER A 250 10.15 15.82 -1.01
C SER A 250 10.91 14.91 -1.98
N ASP A 251 10.94 13.60 -1.72
CA ASP A 251 11.63 12.63 -2.59
C ASP A 251 10.77 12.28 -3.81
N TYR A 252 9.47 12.01 -3.60
CA TYR A 252 8.52 11.85 -4.70
C TYR A 252 8.33 13.14 -5.50
N GLY A 253 8.48 14.31 -4.88
CA GLY A 253 8.42 15.60 -5.55
C GLY A 253 9.53 15.85 -6.58
N ARG A 254 10.57 15.00 -6.61
CA ARG A 254 11.65 15.02 -7.63
C ARG A 254 11.30 14.21 -8.88
N LEU A 255 10.24 13.40 -8.81
CA LEU A 255 9.80 12.59 -9.93
C LEU A 255 8.88 13.39 -10.86
N ASP A 256 8.84 12.99 -12.12
CA ASP A 256 7.91 13.50 -13.13
C ASP A 256 6.50 12.91 -12.99
N VAL A 257 5.94 12.99 -11.79
CA VAL A 257 4.56 12.55 -11.51
C VAL A 257 3.68 13.76 -11.24
N PRO A 258 2.41 13.76 -11.69
CA PRO A 258 1.56 14.95 -11.66
C PRO A 258 0.88 15.19 -10.31
N PHE A 259 1.52 14.85 -9.20
CA PHE A 259 0.98 15.02 -7.86
C PHE A 259 1.76 16.11 -7.12
N GLU A 260 1.05 16.84 -6.30
CA GLU A 260 1.58 17.98 -5.55
C GLU A 260 1.77 17.59 -4.08
N GLN A 261 2.78 18.16 -3.42
CA GLN A 261 3.00 17.94 -2.00
C GLN A 261 1.90 18.61 -1.17
N ALA A 262 1.11 17.79 -0.48
CA ALA A 262 -0.01 18.22 0.36
C ALA A 262 0.32 18.17 1.87
N PHE A 263 1.49 17.66 2.23
CA PHE A 263 1.88 17.38 3.60
C PHE A 263 3.13 18.19 3.95
N CYS A 264 3.14 18.78 5.14
CA CYS A 264 4.31 19.41 5.72
C CYS A 264 4.35 19.28 7.24
N VAL A 265 5.51 19.52 7.83
CA VAL A 265 5.68 19.65 9.27
C VAL A 265 5.84 21.13 9.61
N LEU A 266 4.90 21.64 10.38
CA LEU A 266 4.96 23.01 10.92
C LEU A 266 5.89 23.00 12.14
N GLY A 267 6.88 23.87 12.13
CA GLY A 267 7.81 24.07 13.24
C GLY A 267 7.93 25.55 13.63
N THR A 268 8.36 25.77 14.87
CA THR A 268 8.67 27.11 15.38
C THR A 268 10.18 27.29 15.48
N VAL A 269 10.69 28.42 15.03
CA VAL A 269 12.08 28.83 15.28
C VAL A 269 12.22 29.20 16.76
N VAL A 270 12.89 28.37 17.52
CA VAL A 270 13.05 28.52 18.97
C VAL A 270 14.31 29.29 19.35
N SER A 271 15.28 29.43 18.43
CA SER A 271 16.51 30.18 18.65
C SER A 271 17.13 30.64 17.36
N ARG A 272 17.72 31.85 17.36
CA ARG A 272 18.53 32.37 16.24
C ARG A 272 19.89 32.86 16.74
N PRO A 273 20.86 31.97 17.01
CA PRO A 273 22.13 32.28 17.60
C PRO A 273 23.05 33.19 16.73
N THR A 274 22.87 33.13 15.41
CA THR A 274 23.60 33.97 14.45
C THR A 274 22.68 34.41 13.32
N PRO A 275 23.04 35.43 12.50
CA PRO A 275 22.23 35.82 11.35
C PRO A 275 21.94 34.73 10.33
N THR A 276 22.81 33.73 10.24
CA THR A 276 22.75 32.66 9.25
C THR A 276 22.31 31.31 9.84
N ARG A 277 22.02 31.22 11.15
CA ARG A 277 21.62 29.97 11.83
C ARG A 277 20.37 30.17 12.65
N CYS A 278 19.39 29.30 12.43
CA CYS A 278 18.22 29.15 13.31
C CYS A 278 18.07 27.71 13.78
N VAL A 279 17.42 27.54 14.90
CA VAL A 279 17.07 26.24 15.49
C VAL A 279 15.54 26.17 15.56
N ALA A 280 14.96 25.08 15.04
CA ALA A 280 13.53 24.83 15.08
C ALA A 280 13.22 23.62 15.98
N ASP A 281 11.99 23.54 16.47
CA ASP A 281 11.50 22.43 17.28
C ASP A 281 11.10 21.20 16.48
N SER A 282 11.06 21.27 15.15
CA SER A 282 10.67 20.20 14.22
C SER A 282 11.84 19.35 13.72
N GLY A 283 12.83 19.06 14.58
CA GLY A 283 13.98 18.21 14.23
C GLY A 283 13.72 16.70 14.41
N HIS A 284 14.80 15.90 14.39
CA HIS A 284 14.75 14.42 14.47
C HIS A 284 13.98 13.84 15.68
N LYS A 285 13.80 14.60 16.74
CA LYS A 285 13.01 14.17 17.91
C LYS A 285 11.49 14.23 17.63
N ALA A 286 11.08 14.98 16.63
CA ALA A 286 9.68 15.18 16.26
C ALA A 286 9.34 14.51 14.91
N THR A 287 10.34 14.34 14.03
CA THR A 287 10.18 13.77 12.69
C THR A 287 11.29 12.79 12.39
N THR A 288 11.01 11.78 11.55
CA THR A 288 11.99 10.80 11.09
C THR A 288 12.16 10.89 9.56
N LYS A 289 13.28 10.40 9.06
CA LYS A 289 13.53 10.17 7.64
C LYS A 289 13.59 8.68 7.37
N ASP A 290 12.74 8.18 6.48
CA ASP A 290 12.73 6.76 6.11
C ASP A 290 13.81 6.40 5.09
N HIS A 291 14.32 7.38 4.33
CA HIS A 291 15.23 7.15 3.21
C HIS A 291 16.65 7.68 3.43
N GLY A 292 17.05 7.87 4.68
CA GLY A 292 18.40 8.33 4.99
C GLY A 292 18.65 9.83 4.65
N HIS A 293 19.93 10.16 4.46
CA HIS A 293 20.38 11.54 4.17
C HIS A 293 20.37 11.87 2.70
#